data_7bd9c58d789e1b5ef3118dbb9e2b2710
#
_entry.id   7bd9c58d789e1b5ef3118dbb9e2b2710
#
_cell.length_a   1.000
_cell.length_b   1.000
_cell.length_c   1.000
_cell.angle_alpha   90.00
_cell.angle_beta   90.00
_cell.angle_gamma   90.00
#
_symmetry.space_group_name_H-M   'P 1'
#
loop_
_entity.id
_entity.type
_entity.pdbx_description
1 polymer ?
#
loop_
_entity_poly.entity_id
_entity_poly.type
_entity_poly.pdbx_seq_one_letter_code
_entity_poly.pdbx_strand_id
1 'polypeptide(L)'
;MFSLRRKTPLSVILAATALIASGPHSFAHTLWPRQGSHHGFYLPYRVLPPRVRHAIHPLRDALPNSSLTPGALNPAVTQADIHQTICVHGYSRSIRPPERYTERLKRAQIREYGYRDHWLRDYEEDHLIALSLGGSPTSPENLWPQPHEVVEGWGSYAKDRLESRLHWLVCHRGLALATAQRALASDWITAYKRYVGPTPDNHELHWDRG
;
A
#
# COMPACT_ATOMS: atom_id res chain seq x y z
N MET A 1 -13.22 18.82 -58.33
CA MET A 1 -12.00 19.39 -58.93
C MET A 1 -11.02 19.67 -57.82
N PHE A 2 -9.76 19.26 -58.00
CA PHE A 2 -8.56 19.38 -57.19
C PHE A 2 -8.37 18.33 -56.05
N SER A 3 -7.71 17.29 -56.50
CA SER A 3 -6.94 16.31 -55.72
C SER A 3 -5.58 16.91 -55.30
N LEU A 4 -5.23 16.73 -54.03
CA LEU A 4 -3.84 16.98 -53.57
C LEU A 4 -3.31 15.72 -52.84
N ARG A 5 -2.50 14.98 -53.62
CA ARG A 5 -1.63 13.91 -53.12
C ARG A 5 -0.52 14.49 -52.25
N ARG A 6 -0.32 14.01 -51.06
CA ARG A 6 0.90 14.26 -50.28
C ARG A 6 1.80 13.04 -50.29
N LYS A 7 3.05 13.31 -50.62
CA LYS A 7 4.16 12.37 -50.76
C LYS A 7 4.69 12.00 -49.37
N THR A 8 5.02 10.73 -49.19
CA THR A 8 5.79 10.20 -48.07
C THR A 8 7.27 10.38 -48.30
N PRO A 9 8.10 10.75 -47.29
CA PRO A 9 9.56 10.66 -47.42
C PRO A 9 10.08 9.27 -46.94
N LEU A 10 11.01 8.73 -47.72
CA LEU A 10 11.82 7.55 -47.42
C LEU A 10 12.72 7.84 -46.20
N SER A 11 12.72 6.95 -45.23
CA SER A 11 13.74 6.91 -44.18
C SER A 11 14.88 6.03 -44.59
N VAL A 12 16.08 6.61 -44.60
CA VAL A 12 17.36 5.96 -44.87
C VAL A 12 17.82 5.25 -43.58
N ILE A 13 18.05 3.94 -43.67
CA ILE A 13 18.63 3.12 -42.61
C ILE A 13 20.15 3.14 -42.79
N LEU A 14 20.87 3.71 -41.81
CA LEU A 14 22.34 3.62 -41.72
C LEU A 14 22.67 2.42 -40.84
N ALA A 15 23.33 1.42 -41.43
CA ALA A 15 23.92 0.30 -40.73
C ALA A 15 25.35 0.68 -40.26
N ALA A 16 25.59 0.64 -38.97
CA ALA A 16 26.93 0.78 -38.38
C ALA A 16 27.49 -0.61 -38.06
N THR A 17 28.52 -0.97 -38.78
CA THR A 17 29.37 -2.16 -38.58
C THR A 17 30.43 -1.86 -37.51
N ALA A 18 30.40 -2.58 -36.40
CA ALA A 18 31.43 -2.54 -35.36
C ALA A 18 32.47 -3.64 -35.62
N LEU A 19 33.72 -3.22 -35.80
CA LEU A 19 34.90 -4.11 -35.87
C LEU A 19 35.25 -4.58 -34.45
N ILE A 20 35.38 -5.88 -34.30
CA ILE A 20 35.92 -6.53 -33.10
C ILE A 20 37.43 -6.73 -33.33
N ALA A 21 38.25 -6.06 -32.52
CA ALA A 21 39.68 -6.29 -32.44
C ALA A 21 40.00 -7.32 -31.34
N SER A 22 40.49 -8.48 -31.71
CA SER A 22 41.02 -9.52 -30.84
C SER A 22 42.50 -9.31 -30.59
N GLY A 23 42.91 -9.04 -29.34
CA GLY A 23 44.29 -9.02 -28.88
C GLY A 23 44.59 -10.20 -27.94
N PRO A 24 45.81 -10.79 -27.96
CA PRO A 24 46.13 -11.98 -27.17
C PRO A 24 46.46 -11.62 -25.72
N HIS A 25 45.82 -12.26 -24.75
CA HIS A 25 46.21 -12.15 -23.36
C HIS A 25 47.25 -13.21 -23.00
N SER A 26 48.45 -12.73 -22.66
CA SER A 26 49.51 -13.49 -22.04
C SER A 26 49.10 -13.96 -20.62
N PHE A 27 49.19 -15.26 -20.39
CA PHE A 27 49.10 -15.84 -19.05
C PHE A 27 50.44 -15.64 -18.33
N ALA A 28 50.45 -14.79 -17.30
CA ALA A 28 51.52 -14.72 -16.32
C ALA A 28 51.15 -15.62 -15.15
N HIS A 29 51.85 -16.75 -15.00
CA HIS A 29 51.81 -17.58 -13.82
C HIS A 29 52.56 -16.89 -12.67
N THR A 30 51.83 -16.33 -11.69
CA THR A 30 52.40 -15.88 -10.44
C THR A 30 52.23 -16.99 -9.38
N LEU A 31 53.37 -17.51 -8.94
CA LEU A 31 53.50 -18.50 -7.86
C LEU A 31 53.02 -17.88 -6.54
N TRP A 32 52.05 -18.56 -5.91
CA TRP A 32 51.53 -18.21 -4.59
C TRP A 32 52.47 -18.80 -3.51
N PRO A 33 52.97 -18.03 -2.54
CA PRO A 33 53.66 -18.61 -1.39
C PRO A 33 52.66 -19.27 -0.45
N ARG A 34 52.86 -20.56 -0.18
CA ARG A 34 52.29 -21.26 0.98
C ARG A 34 53.03 -20.79 2.22
N GLN A 35 52.30 -20.28 3.20
CA GLN A 35 52.37 -20.54 4.67
C GLN A 35 51.80 -19.38 5.43
N GLY A 36 50.98 -19.69 6.44
CA GLY A 36 50.66 -18.76 7.50
C GLY A 36 49.32 -19.05 8.18
N SER A 37 49.39 -19.91 9.19
CA SER A 37 48.57 -19.92 10.43
C SER A 37 47.11 -19.49 10.34
N HIS A 38 46.25 -20.47 10.55
CA HIS A 38 44.81 -20.30 10.83
C HIS A 38 44.62 -19.47 12.12
N HIS A 39 44.55 -18.15 11.99
CA HIS A 39 43.82 -17.34 12.94
C HIS A 39 42.42 -17.17 12.37
N GLY A 40 41.51 -18.04 12.80
CA GLY A 40 40.10 -17.88 12.54
C GLY A 40 39.65 -16.53 13.10
N PHE A 41 39.45 -15.55 12.20
CA PHE A 41 38.63 -14.39 12.55
C PHE A 41 37.22 -14.90 12.75
N TYR A 42 36.85 -15.19 13.99
CA TYR A 42 35.48 -15.26 14.43
C TYR A 42 34.90 -13.86 14.17
N LEU A 43 34.24 -13.68 13.05
CA LEU A 43 33.36 -12.53 12.86
C LEU A 43 32.31 -12.65 13.98
N PRO A 44 32.22 -11.65 14.87
CA PRO A 44 31.17 -11.69 15.89
C PRO A 44 29.84 -11.87 15.16
N TYR A 45 29.06 -12.85 15.60
CA TYR A 45 27.67 -13.00 15.20
C TYR A 45 27.06 -11.60 15.20
N ARG A 46 26.74 -11.10 14.02
CA ARG A 46 25.96 -9.86 13.91
C ARG A 46 24.64 -10.19 14.58
N VAL A 47 24.52 -9.81 15.85
CA VAL A 47 23.24 -9.86 16.56
C VAL A 47 22.35 -8.94 15.76
N LEU A 48 21.49 -9.53 14.92
CA LEU A 48 20.46 -8.78 14.22
C LEU A 48 19.66 -8.07 15.31
N PRO A 49 19.42 -6.76 15.17
CA PRO A 49 18.60 -6.05 16.14
C PRO A 49 17.28 -6.83 16.32
N PRO A 50 16.79 -6.92 17.55
CA PRO A 50 15.51 -7.59 17.79
C PRO A 50 14.50 -7.02 16.80
N ARG A 51 13.79 -7.92 16.07
CA ARG A 51 12.74 -7.51 15.16
C ARG A 51 11.84 -6.60 15.96
N VAL A 52 11.73 -5.35 15.51
CA VAL A 52 10.84 -4.38 16.14
C VAL A 52 9.43 -4.93 15.94
N ARG A 53 8.85 -5.48 17.00
CA ARG A 53 7.47 -5.94 16.98
C ARG A 53 6.59 -4.69 17.10
N HIS A 54 5.56 -4.62 16.27
CA HIS A 54 4.48 -3.65 16.46
C HIS A 54 3.73 -3.97 17.76
N ALA A 55 3.20 -2.95 18.40
CA ALA A 55 2.31 -3.15 19.53
C ALA A 55 1.03 -3.85 19.07
N ILE A 56 0.60 -4.88 19.81
CA ILE A 56 -0.68 -5.56 19.54
C ILE A 56 -1.76 -4.82 20.33
N HIS A 57 -2.70 -4.23 19.61
CA HIS A 57 -3.82 -3.49 20.16
C HIS A 57 -4.97 -4.40 20.57
N PRO A 58 -5.78 -4.01 21.59
CA PRO A 58 -7.00 -4.73 21.94
C PRO A 58 -8.06 -4.56 20.85
N LEU A 59 -9.04 -5.47 20.81
CA LEU A 59 -10.06 -5.49 19.76
C LEU A 59 -10.88 -4.18 19.66
N ARG A 60 -11.08 -3.48 20.78
CA ARG A 60 -11.79 -2.17 20.76
C ARG A 60 -11.08 -1.12 19.89
N ASP A 61 -9.77 -1.23 19.69
CA ASP A 61 -8.98 -0.29 18.89
C ASP A 61 -9.04 -0.65 17.39
N ALA A 62 -9.69 -1.75 17.03
CA ALA A 62 -9.92 -2.12 15.63
C ALA A 62 -10.96 -1.25 14.94
N LEU A 63 -11.87 -0.65 15.68
CA LEU A 63 -12.89 0.25 15.14
C LEU A 63 -12.55 1.71 15.48
N PRO A 64 -12.82 2.65 14.57
CA PRO A 64 -12.61 4.06 14.85
C PRO A 64 -13.59 4.58 15.90
N ASN A 65 -13.21 5.65 16.57
CA ASN A 65 -14.15 6.41 17.40
C ASN A 65 -15.10 7.21 16.49
N SER A 66 -16.37 6.82 16.43
CA SER A 66 -17.36 7.43 15.55
C SER A 66 -17.66 8.92 15.86
N SER A 67 -17.28 9.41 17.05
CA SER A 67 -17.40 10.82 17.39
C SER A 67 -16.26 11.66 16.78
N LEU A 68 -15.11 11.05 16.50
CA LEU A 68 -13.95 11.69 15.89
C LEU A 68 -13.91 11.42 14.38
N THR A 69 -14.19 10.19 13.98
CA THR A 69 -14.13 9.73 12.59
C THR A 69 -15.42 9.02 12.21
N PRO A 70 -16.50 9.76 11.94
CA PRO A 70 -17.79 9.19 11.50
C PRO A 70 -17.75 8.65 10.06
N GLY A 71 -16.75 9.04 9.28
CA GLY A 71 -16.63 8.73 7.86
C GLY A 71 -17.20 9.82 6.95
N ALA A 72 -16.34 10.64 6.37
CA ALA A 72 -16.73 11.68 5.41
C ALA A 72 -16.58 11.19 3.96
N LEU A 73 -17.53 11.57 3.09
CA LEU A 73 -17.53 11.24 1.68
C LEU A 73 -16.85 12.32 0.83
N ASN A 74 -16.33 11.91 -0.31
CA ASN A 74 -15.89 12.79 -1.38
C ASN A 74 -17.11 13.12 -2.27
N PRO A 75 -17.60 14.37 -2.31
CA PRO A 75 -18.77 14.74 -3.11
C PRO A 75 -18.54 14.62 -4.63
N ALA A 76 -17.27 14.54 -5.07
CA ALA A 76 -16.94 14.32 -6.47
C ALA A 76 -17.11 12.84 -6.91
N VAL A 77 -17.54 11.94 -6.02
CA VAL A 77 -17.77 10.53 -6.35
C VAL A 77 -19.22 10.17 -6.04
N THR A 78 -19.96 9.87 -7.08
CA THR A 78 -21.36 9.44 -6.99
C THR A 78 -21.56 8.06 -7.64
N GLN A 79 -22.69 7.41 -7.37
CA GLN A 79 -23.00 6.12 -8.02
C GLN A 79 -23.04 6.24 -9.55
N ALA A 80 -23.42 7.40 -10.07
CA ALA A 80 -23.56 7.59 -11.52
C ALA A 80 -22.21 7.69 -12.26
N ASP A 81 -21.17 8.12 -11.55
CA ASP A 81 -19.85 8.37 -12.14
C ASP A 81 -18.74 7.40 -11.67
N ILE A 82 -19.09 6.30 -11.02
CA ILE A 82 -18.09 5.32 -10.53
C ILE A 82 -17.12 4.86 -11.63
N HIS A 83 -17.59 4.70 -12.86
CA HIS A 83 -16.77 4.24 -13.99
C HIS A 83 -15.89 5.35 -14.59
N GLN A 84 -16.09 6.61 -14.22
CA GLN A 84 -15.23 7.75 -14.54
C GLN A 84 -14.34 8.16 -13.36
N THR A 85 -14.58 7.58 -12.16
CA THR A 85 -13.88 7.89 -10.93
C THR A 85 -13.26 6.62 -10.31
N ILE A 86 -13.83 6.10 -9.26
CA ILE A 86 -13.24 5.03 -8.43
C ILE A 86 -12.92 3.73 -9.17
N CYS A 87 -13.63 3.40 -10.24
CA CYS A 87 -13.36 2.22 -11.06
C CYS A 87 -12.29 2.45 -12.14
N VAL A 88 -11.73 3.65 -12.23
CA VAL A 88 -10.61 3.95 -13.12
C VAL A 88 -9.29 3.65 -12.42
N HIS A 89 -8.42 2.90 -13.11
CA HIS A 89 -7.10 2.58 -12.58
C HIS A 89 -6.31 3.85 -12.21
N GLY A 90 -5.77 3.89 -11.01
CA GLY A 90 -4.97 5.01 -10.51
C GLY A 90 -5.77 6.17 -9.90
N TYR A 91 -7.11 6.16 -9.94
CA TYR A 91 -7.93 7.21 -9.36
C TYR A 91 -7.59 7.49 -7.88
N SER A 92 -7.59 6.46 -7.03
CA SER A 92 -7.27 6.62 -5.60
C SER A 92 -5.88 7.24 -5.36
N ARG A 93 -4.91 6.89 -6.22
CA ARG A 93 -3.56 7.47 -6.14
C ARG A 93 -3.57 8.95 -6.52
N SER A 94 -4.35 9.35 -7.52
CA SER A 94 -4.40 10.73 -8.02
C SER A 94 -4.99 11.71 -7.01
N ILE A 95 -5.86 11.25 -6.11
CA ILE A 95 -6.53 12.08 -5.10
C ILE A 95 -5.93 11.92 -3.69
N ARG A 96 -4.99 11.00 -3.49
CA ARG A 96 -4.37 10.75 -2.18
C ARG A 96 -3.59 11.98 -1.71
N PRO A 97 -3.81 12.43 -0.46
CA PRO A 97 -3.08 13.55 0.10
C PRO A 97 -1.58 13.24 0.24
N PRO A 98 -0.72 14.28 0.27
CA PRO A 98 0.70 14.09 0.53
C PRO A 98 0.95 13.47 1.90
N GLU A 99 1.93 12.57 2.00
CA GLU A 99 2.32 11.88 3.24
C GLU A 99 2.57 12.83 4.41
N ARG A 100 3.23 13.99 4.16
CA ARG A 100 3.46 15.00 5.20
C ARG A 100 2.17 15.51 5.86
N TYR A 101 1.04 15.47 5.14
CA TYR A 101 -0.26 15.84 5.70
C TYR A 101 -0.77 14.74 6.64
N THR A 102 -0.82 13.50 6.15
CA THR A 102 -1.31 12.35 6.91
C THR A 102 -0.43 12.04 8.12
N GLU A 103 0.90 12.14 8.01
CA GLU A 103 1.82 11.97 9.14
C GLU A 103 1.61 13.03 10.25
N ARG A 104 1.33 14.27 9.88
CA ARG A 104 1.03 15.31 10.87
C ARG A 104 -0.30 15.06 11.57
N LEU A 105 -1.31 14.63 10.82
CA LEU A 105 -2.64 14.33 11.33
C LEU A 105 -2.57 13.12 12.28
N LYS A 106 -1.91 12.03 11.87
CA LYS A 106 -1.68 10.83 12.67
C LYS A 106 -1.13 11.14 14.06
N ARG A 107 -0.10 12.01 14.13
CA ARG A 107 0.49 12.43 15.41
C ARG A 107 -0.51 13.10 16.35
N ALA A 108 -1.44 13.88 15.84
CA ALA A 108 -2.48 14.53 16.63
C ALA A 108 -3.53 13.50 17.06
N GLN A 109 -4.03 12.74 16.12
CA GLN A 109 -5.14 11.82 16.35
C GLN A 109 -4.79 10.63 17.24
N ILE A 110 -3.56 10.11 17.25
CA ILE A 110 -3.13 9.10 18.24
C ILE A 110 -3.41 9.56 19.67
N ARG A 111 -3.21 10.86 19.97
CA ARG A 111 -3.50 11.42 21.29
C ARG A 111 -5.00 11.64 21.52
N GLU A 112 -5.71 12.12 20.49
CA GLU A 112 -7.17 12.35 20.52
C GLU A 112 -7.93 11.05 20.73
N TYR A 113 -7.46 9.94 20.13
CA TYR A 113 -8.00 8.60 20.29
C TYR A 113 -7.66 7.99 21.67
N GLY A 114 -6.72 8.58 22.42
CA GLY A 114 -6.30 8.12 23.73
C GLY A 114 -5.54 6.80 23.69
N TYR A 115 -4.88 6.49 22.59
CA TYR A 115 -4.04 5.30 22.50
C TYR A 115 -2.87 5.39 23.47
N ARG A 116 -2.51 4.25 24.10
CA ARG A 116 -1.38 4.17 25.04
C ARG A 116 -0.04 4.14 24.33
N ASP A 117 0.00 3.50 23.19
CA ASP A 117 1.16 3.47 22.30
C ASP A 117 1.16 4.71 21.40
N HIS A 118 2.31 5.38 21.30
CA HIS A 118 2.46 6.59 20.50
C HIS A 118 3.51 6.43 19.39
N TRP A 119 3.90 5.18 19.08
CA TRP A 119 4.84 4.91 17.99
C TRP A 119 4.13 4.99 16.64
N LEU A 120 4.45 6.01 15.85
CA LEU A 120 3.79 6.27 14.56
C LEU A 120 3.84 5.07 13.59
N ARG A 121 4.87 4.24 13.69
CA ARG A 121 5.04 3.03 12.89
C ARG A 121 4.05 1.92 13.21
N ASP A 122 3.37 1.99 14.35
CA ASP A 122 2.41 0.98 14.77
C ASP A 122 1.01 1.29 14.24
N TYR A 123 0.88 2.44 13.53
CA TYR A 123 -0.36 2.91 12.95
C TYR A 123 -0.21 3.31 11.49
N GLU A 124 -1.24 3.06 10.72
CA GLU A 124 -1.50 3.72 9.45
C GLU A 124 -2.43 4.92 9.67
N GLU A 125 -2.19 6.02 8.96
CA GLU A 125 -3.21 7.06 8.84
C GLU A 125 -4.15 6.65 7.72
N ASP A 126 -5.21 5.95 8.10
CA ASP A 126 -6.09 5.29 7.17
C ASP A 126 -7.38 6.07 6.90
N HIS A 127 -7.94 5.89 5.68
CA HIS A 127 -9.26 6.41 5.32
C HIS A 127 -10.34 5.42 5.76
N LEU A 128 -11.17 5.77 6.74
CA LEU A 128 -12.26 4.90 7.20
C LEU A 128 -13.13 4.41 6.04
N ILE A 129 -13.58 5.33 5.20
CA ILE A 129 -14.15 5.01 3.90
C ILE A 129 -13.04 5.17 2.88
N ALA A 130 -12.63 4.07 2.27
CA ALA A 130 -11.50 4.04 1.33
C ALA A 130 -11.66 5.04 0.19
N LEU A 131 -10.55 5.59 -0.30
CA LEU A 131 -10.53 6.45 -1.49
C LEU A 131 -11.11 5.73 -2.71
N SER A 132 -10.87 4.43 -2.82
CA SER A 132 -11.43 3.55 -3.85
C SER A 132 -12.94 3.33 -3.74
N LEU A 133 -13.55 3.79 -2.66
CA LEU A 133 -15.00 3.75 -2.41
C LEU A 133 -15.58 5.15 -2.19
N GLY A 134 -14.86 6.20 -2.62
CA GLY A 134 -15.36 7.57 -2.58
C GLY A 134 -15.31 8.22 -1.19
N GLY A 135 -14.44 7.77 -0.31
CA GLY A 135 -14.15 8.48 0.94
C GLY A 135 -13.43 9.82 0.68
N SER A 136 -13.63 10.77 1.58
CA SER A 136 -12.95 12.08 1.51
C SER A 136 -11.44 11.91 1.67
N PRO A 137 -10.62 12.47 0.77
CA PRO A 137 -9.17 12.30 0.83
C PRO A 137 -8.50 13.08 1.96
N THR A 138 -9.09 14.17 2.43
CA THR A 138 -8.43 15.09 3.36
C THR A 138 -9.22 15.43 4.60
N SER A 139 -10.49 14.99 4.72
CA SER A 139 -11.27 15.25 5.92
C SER A 139 -10.73 14.46 7.12
N PRO A 140 -10.41 15.10 8.26
CA PRO A 140 -10.10 14.38 9.49
C PRO A 140 -11.23 13.45 9.95
N GLU A 141 -12.49 13.74 9.57
CA GLU A 141 -13.64 12.89 9.86
C GLU A 141 -13.66 11.57 9.06
N ASN A 142 -12.75 11.41 8.09
CA ASN A 142 -12.54 10.19 7.33
C ASN A 142 -11.15 9.59 7.53
N LEU A 143 -10.28 10.24 8.28
CA LEU A 143 -8.91 9.80 8.54
C LEU A 143 -8.75 9.45 10.01
N TRP A 144 -8.08 8.33 10.31
CA TRP A 144 -7.86 7.88 11.67
C TRP A 144 -6.58 7.06 11.80
N PRO A 145 -5.93 7.08 12.98
CA PRO A 145 -4.71 6.31 13.22
C PRO A 145 -5.08 4.85 13.48
N GLN A 146 -5.21 4.06 12.42
CA GLN A 146 -5.54 2.65 12.49
C GLN A 146 -4.34 1.83 12.94
N PRO A 147 -4.43 1.01 14.00
CA PRO A 147 -3.35 0.08 14.37
C PRO A 147 -3.08 -0.95 13.27
N HIS A 148 -1.80 -1.21 12.99
CA HIS A 148 -1.43 -2.29 12.08
C HIS A 148 -1.73 -3.66 12.64
N GLU A 149 -1.51 -3.86 13.94
CA GLU A 149 -1.73 -5.14 14.61
C GLU A 149 -2.76 -5.00 15.74
N VAL A 150 -3.87 -5.70 15.60
CA VAL A 150 -4.92 -5.85 16.61
C VAL A 150 -5.09 -7.34 16.91
N VAL A 151 -5.51 -7.68 18.13
CA VAL A 151 -5.78 -9.08 18.51
C VAL A 151 -6.65 -9.78 17.47
N GLU A 152 -6.40 -11.05 17.25
CA GLU A 152 -7.09 -11.88 16.24
C GLU A 152 -6.92 -11.40 14.78
N GLY A 153 -5.94 -10.52 14.50
CA GLY A 153 -5.62 -10.05 13.16
C GLY A 153 -6.50 -8.91 12.62
N TRP A 154 -7.32 -8.26 13.47
CA TRP A 154 -8.23 -7.18 13.07
C TRP A 154 -7.54 -5.82 12.91
N GLY A 155 -6.33 -5.79 12.35
CA GLY A 155 -5.58 -4.58 12.03
C GLY A 155 -5.83 -4.03 10.62
N SER A 156 -5.00 -3.08 10.19
CA SER A 156 -5.15 -2.38 8.91
C SER A 156 -5.18 -3.32 7.70
N TYR A 157 -4.36 -4.37 7.68
CA TYR A 157 -4.34 -5.35 6.58
C TYR A 157 -5.67 -6.09 6.37
N ALA A 158 -6.40 -6.37 7.46
CA ALA A 158 -7.73 -6.96 7.34
C ALA A 158 -8.70 -5.98 6.68
N LYS A 159 -8.63 -4.70 7.06
CA LYS A 159 -9.48 -3.66 6.45
C LYS A 159 -9.18 -3.46 4.97
N ASP A 160 -7.91 -3.43 4.57
CA ASP A 160 -7.49 -3.34 3.17
C ASP A 160 -8.08 -4.45 2.29
N ARG A 161 -8.13 -5.69 2.83
CA ARG A 161 -8.77 -6.81 2.12
C ARG A 161 -10.27 -6.60 1.92
N LEU A 162 -10.96 -6.08 2.94
CA LEU A 162 -12.37 -5.74 2.83
C LEU A 162 -12.59 -4.62 1.80
N GLU A 163 -11.78 -3.58 1.81
CA GLU A 163 -11.87 -2.47 0.87
C GLU A 163 -11.69 -2.93 -0.57
N SER A 164 -10.66 -3.73 -0.82
CA SER A 164 -10.40 -4.33 -2.12
C SER A 164 -11.59 -5.18 -2.59
N ARG A 165 -12.18 -5.97 -1.68
CA ARG A 165 -13.35 -6.78 -1.98
C ARG A 165 -14.59 -5.95 -2.29
N LEU A 166 -14.88 -4.94 -1.48
CA LEU A 166 -16.01 -4.03 -1.69
C LEU A 166 -15.86 -3.23 -2.97
N HIS A 167 -14.67 -2.70 -3.24
CA HIS A 167 -14.37 -2.00 -4.48
C HIS A 167 -14.64 -2.89 -5.71
N TRP A 168 -14.16 -4.14 -5.69
CA TRP A 168 -14.43 -5.08 -6.77
C TRP A 168 -15.94 -5.34 -6.94
N LEU A 169 -16.68 -5.51 -5.84
CA LEU A 169 -18.13 -5.71 -5.88
C LEU A 169 -18.86 -4.50 -6.45
N VAL A 170 -18.46 -3.29 -6.08
CA VAL A 170 -19.06 -2.04 -6.62
C VAL A 170 -18.79 -1.93 -8.11
N CYS A 171 -17.54 -2.10 -8.54
CA CYS A 171 -17.15 -1.87 -9.93
C CYS A 171 -17.57 -2.99 -10.90
N HIS A 172 -17.73 -4.24 -10.40
CA HIS A 172 -17.94 -5.39 -11.29
C HIS A 172 -19.18 -6.24 -11.00
N ARG A 173 -19.83 -6.05 -9.83
CA ARG A 173 -20.95 -6.89 -9.41
C ARG A 173 -22.19 -6.11 -9.01
N GLY A 174 -22.22 -4.82 -9.28
CA GLY A 174 -23.40 -3.99 -9.06
C GLY A 174 -23.75 -3.75 -7.59
N LEU A 175 -22.82 -3.95 -6.66
CA LEU A 175 -23.03 -3.51 -5.29
C LEU A 175 -23.18 -1.99 -5.26
N ALA A 176 -24.26 -1.48 -4.67
CA ALA A 176 -24.45 -0.04 -4.56
C ALA A 176 -23.31 0.61 -3.75
N LEU A 177 -22.74 1.70 -4.26
CA LEU A 177 -21.65 2.44 -3.63
C LEU A 177 -21.97 2.82 -2.18
N ALA A 178 -23.18 3.37 -1.94
CA ALA A 178 -23.64 3.73 -0.60
C ALA A 178 -23.70 2.52 0.36
N THR A 179 -23.91 1.30 -0.14
CA THR A 179 -23.88 0.09 0.68
C THR A 179 -22.46 -0.24 1.13
N ALA A 180 -21.48 -0.14 0.23
CA ALA A 180 -20.07 -0.35 0.55
C ALA A 180 -19.55 0.72 1.54
N GLN A 181 -19.90 1.99 1.31
CA GLN A 181 -19.55 3.11 2.19
C GLN A 181 -20.09 2.92 3.62
N ARG A 182 -21.37 2.60 3.75
CA ARG A 182 -21.98 2.31 5.08
C ARG A 182 -21.36 1.10 5.76
N ALA A 183 -20.99 0.07 5.00
CA ALA A 183 -20.37 -1.12 5.55
C ALA A 183 -19.03 -0.82 6.23
N LEU A 184 -18.23 0.10 5.66
CA LEU A 184 -16.98 0.57 6.27
C LEU A 184 -17.23 1.52 7.44
N ALA A 185 -18.12 2.49 7.29
CA ALA A 185 -18.33 3.53 8.29
C ALA A 185 -19.03 3.04 9.57
N SER A 186 -19.86 1.98 9.48
CA SER A 186 -20.60 1.49 10.65
C SER A 186 -19.80 0.51 11.50
N ASP A 187 -19.45 -0.63 10.92
CA ASP A 187 -18.68 -1.71 11.55
C ASP A 187 -18.03 -2.56 10.46
N TRP A 188 -16.80 -2.19 10.14
CA TRP A 188 -16.05 -2.87 9.08
C TRP A 188 -15.68 -4.32 9.46
N ILE A 189 -15.62 -4.68 10.75
CA ILE A 189 -15.39 -6.07 11.18
C ILE A 189 -16.59 -6.94 10.80
N THR A 190 -17.81 -6.48 11.08
CA THR A 190 -19.03 -7.17 10.64
C THR A 190 -19.12 -7.22 9.12
N ALA A 191 -18.74 -6.15 8.43
CA ALA A 191 -18.68 -6.13 6.97
C ALA A 191 -17.63 -7.12 6.43
N TYR A 192 -16.45 -7.22 7.05
CA TYR A 192 -15.44 -8.21 6.68
C TYR A 192 -16.00 -9.64 6.75
N LYS A 193 -16.65 -9.98 7.87
CA LYS A 193 -17.27 -11.31 8.04
C LYS A 193 -18.30 -11.62 6.96
N ARG A 194 -19.00 -10.61 6.48
CA ARG A 194 -20.02 -10.76 5.42
C ARG A 194 -19.43 -10.89 4.03
N TYR A 195 -18.40 -10.12 3.69
CA TYR A 195 -17.93 -9.97 2.30
C TYR A 195 -16.61 -10.69 2.00
N VAL A 196 -15.82 -11.01 3.03
CA VAL A 196 -14.50 -11.64 2.90
C VAL A 196 -14.49 -13.03 3.53
N GLY A 197 -14.72 -13.14 4.83
CA GLY A 197 -14.66 -14.39 5.56
C GLY A 197 -14.81 -14.20 7.07
N PRO A 198 -14.96 -15.30 7.85
CA PRO A 198 -15.31 -15.23 9.27
C PRO A 198 -14.23 -14.56 10.14
N THR A 199 -12.95 -14.72 9.76
CA THR A 199 -11.79 -14.17 10.47
C THR A 199 -10.73 -13.73 9.47
N PRO A 200 -9.86 -12.79 9.82
CA PRO A 200 -8.67 -12.52 9.03
C PRO A 200 -7.75 -13.73 9.01
N ASP A 201 -7.24 -14.09 7.82
CA ASP A 201 -6.23 -15.15 7.70
C ASP A 201 -4.88 -14.62 8.17
N ASN A 202 -4.39 -15.13 9.27
CA ASN A 202 -3.07 -14.76 9.79
C ASN A 202 -1.90 -15.25 8.92
N HIS A 203 -2.17 -16.06 7.88
CA HIS A 203 -1.14 -16.65 7.02
C HIS A 203 -0.47 -15.65 6.07
N GLU A 204 -1.11 -14.54 5.72
CA GLU A 204 -0.54 -13.57 4.77
C GLU A 204 0.41 -12.54 5.41
N LEU A 205 0.46 -12.43 6.73
CA LEU A 205 1.41 -11.54 7.42
C LEU A 205 2.89 -11.98 7.27
N HIS A 206 3.14 -13.12 6.62
CA HIS A 206 4.49 -13.69 6.44
C HIS A 206 5.10 -13.52 5.04
N TRP A 207 4.39 -13.03 4.02
CA TRP A 207 4.88 -13.05 2.64
C TRP A 207 5.74 -11.88 2.21
N ASP A 208 5.70 -10.74 2.88
CA ASP A 208 6.48 -9.54 2.51
C ASP A 208 7.80 -9.39 3.29
N ARG A 209 8.37 -10.49 3.79
CA ARG A 209 9.62 -10.46 4.57
C ARG A 209 10.70 -11.38 4.00
N GLY A 210 10.76 -11.47 2.66
CA GLY A 210 11.84 -12.09 1.91
C GLY A 210 12.93 -11.10 1.54
#